data_86c39952f0aea698faefb9761440370f
#
_entry.id   86c39952f0aea698faefb9761440370f
#
_cell.length_a   1.000
_cell.length_b   1.000
_cell.length_c   1.000
_cell.angle_alpha   90.00
_cell.angle_beta   90.00
_cell.angle_gamma   90.00
#
_symmetry.space_group_name_H-M   'P 1'
#
loop_
_entity.id
_entity.type
_entity.pdbx_description
1 polymer ?
#
loop_
_entity_poly.entity_id
_entity_poly.type
_entity_poly.pdbx_seq_one_letter_code
_entity_poly.pdbx_strand_id
1 'polypeptide(L)'
;AAESVDIIVCYADGRNDYEESWMLASDQQDSTGKQGMGRSESIWNELNVIGVTDGIYNDTVAISKRSPYYTDELKEALQQCFINIINTEKGKEIFGVYSHAGYAIATDADYDGARAALKAVSE
;
A
#
# COMPACT_ATOMS: atom_id res chain seq x y z
N ALA A 1 -16.82 7.25 -27.27
CA ALA A 1 -16.29 5.90 -27.06
C ALA A 1 -15.17 6.02 -26.07
N ALA A 2 -15.27 5.35 -24.92
CA ALA A 2 -14.14 5.26 -24.02
C ALA A 2 -13.05 4.47 -24.75
N GLU A 3 -11.85 5.04 -24.84
CA GLU A 3 -10.69 4.32 -25.32
C GLU A 3 -10.50 3.12 -24.39
N SER A 4 -10.41 1.91 -24.98
CA SER A 4 -10.10 0.72 -24.19
C SER A 4 -8.64 0.77 -23.79
N VAL A 5 -8.37 0.60 -22.51
CA VAL A 5 -7.02 0.46 -22.00
C VAL A 5 -6.74 -1.04 -21.83
N ASP A 6 -5.72 -1.54 -22.51
CA ASP A 6 -5.39 -2.97 -22.50
C ASP A 6 -4.58 -3.38 -21.26
N ILE A 7 -3.81 -2.45 -20.69
CA ILE A 7 -2.95 -2.67 -19.52
C ILE A 7 -3.13 -1.52 -18.54
N ILE A 8 -3.32 -1.85 -17.27
CA ILE A 8 -3.37 -0.90 -16.17
C ILE A 8 -2.32 -1.23 -15.12
N VAL A 9 -1.78 -0.21 -14.49
CA VAL A 9 -0.89 -0.34 -13.32
C VAL A 9 -1.65 0.18 -12.11
N CYS A 10 -1.65 -0.58 -11.03
CA CYS A 10 -2.35 -0.22 -9.81
C CYS A 10 -1.52 -0.58 -8.58
N TYR A 11 -1.86 0.06 -7.46
CA TYR A 11 -1.31 -0.26 -6.15
C TYR A 11 -1.97 -1.53 -5.62
N ALA A 12 -1.17 -2.44 -5.08
CA ALA A 12 -1.61 -3.75 -4.60
C ALA A 12 -2.43 -4.50 -5.68
N ASP A 13 -3.39 -5.35 -5.32
CA ASP A 13 -4.34 -5.93 -6.27
C ASP A 13 -5.58 -5.04 -6.38
N GLY A 14 -5.59 -4.13 -7.34
CA GLY A 14 -6.69 -3.18 -7.55
C GLY A 14 -8.02 -3.83 -7.88
N ARG A 15 -8.07 -5.12 -8.23
CA ARG A 15 -9.34 -5.83 -8.42
C ARG A 15 -10.16 -5.85 -7.13
N ASN A 16 -9.52 -6.02 -5.97
CA ASN A 16 -10.21 -5.96 -4.68
C ASN A 16 -10.90 -4.61 -4.44
N ASP A 17 -10.29 -3.52 -4.91
CA ASP A 17 -10.82 -2.17 -4.69
C ASP A 17 -12.06 -1.87 -5.55
N TYR A 18 -12.26 -2.60 -6.63
CA TYR A 18 -13.32 -2.37 -7.60
C TYR A 18 -14.29 -3.55 -7.76
N GLU A 19 -14.11 -4.62 -7.00
CA GLU A 19 -14.93 -5.84 -7.11
C GLU A 19 -16.42 -5.52 -6.98
N GLU A 20 -16.79 -4.73 -5.98
CA GLU A 20 -18.19 -4.39 -5.72
C GLU A 20 -18.77 -3.47 -6.80
N SER A 21 -18.03 -2.46 -7.25
CA SER A 21 -18.49 -1.49 -8.24
C SER A 21 -18.41 -1.99 -9.69
N TRP A 22 -17.65 -3.06 -9.96
CA TRP A 22 -17.34 -3.50 -11.32
C TRP A 22 -18.58 -3.83 -12.17
N MET A 23 -19.50 -4.61 -11.59
CA MET A 23 -20.72 -5.03 -12.28
C MET A 23 -21.95 -4.14 -11.99
N LEU A 24 -21.85 -3.21 -11.04
CA LEU A 24 -22.94 -2.29 -10.76
C LEU A 24 -23.25 -1.42 -11.98
N ALA A 25 -24.51 -1.07 -12.17
CA ALA A 25 -24.92 -0.15 -13.22
C ALA A 25 -24.26 1.22 -13.02
N SER A 26 -24.01 1.93 -14.11
CA SER A 26 -23.28 3.20 -14.10
C SER A 26 -24.00 4.36 -13.38
N ASP A 27 -25.24 4.18 -12.99
CA ASP A 27 -26.03 5.10 -12.17
C ASP A 27 -26.07 4.71 -10.68
N GLN A 28 -25.41 3.62 -10.29
CA GLN A 28 -25.32 3.12 -8.92
C GLN A 28 -23.93 3.36 -8.33
N GLN A 29 -23.85 3.34 -7.01
CA GLN A 29 -22.57 3.39 -6.27
C GLN A 29 -22.45 2.17 -5.36
N ASP A 30 -21.20 1.72 -5.17
CA ASP A 30 -20.88 0.66 -4.20
C ASP A 30 -20.94 1.15 -2.75
N SER A 31 -20.71 0.24 -1.80
CA SER A 31 -20.71 0.55 -0.37
C SER A 31 -19.66 1.59 0.05
N THR A 32 -18.64 1.79 -0.78
CA THR A 32 -17.56 2.78 -0.58
C THR A 32 -17.80 4.11 -1.31
N GLY A 33 -18.88 4.21 -2.08
CA GLY A 33 -19.24 5.38 -2.87
C GLY A 33 -18.60 5.45 -4.26
N LYS A 34 -17.94 4.37 -4.73
CA LYS A 34 -17.42 4.30 -6.08
C LYS A 34 -18.55 4.05 -7.09
N GLN A 35 -18.48 4.75 -8.20
CA GLN A 35 -19.45 4.64 -9.28
C GLN A 35 -19.39 3.26 -9.95
N GLY A 36 -20.54 2.69 -10.26
CA GLY A 36 -20.66 1.44 -11.00
C GLY A 36 -20.05 1.56 -12.40
N MET A 37 -19.41 0.49 -12.85
CA MET A 37 -18.72 0.43 -14.15
C MET A 37 -19.54 -0.24 -15.23
N GLY A 38 -20.69 -0.85 -14.89
CA GLY A 38 -21.63 -1.46 -15.84
C GLY A 38 -21.05 -2.65 -16.60
N ARG A 39 -20.08 -3.36 -16.01
CA ARG A 39 -19.47 -4.50 -16.70
C ARG A 39 -20.37 -5.74 -16.62
N SER A 40 -20.29 -6.60 -17.63
CA SER A 40 -21.12 -7.81 -17.72
C SER A 40 -20.51 -9.03 -17.05
N GLU A 41 -19.21 -9.03 -16.87
CA GLU A 41 -18.47 -10.09 -16.23
C GLU A 41 -17.81 -9.60 -14.93
N SER A 42 -17.45 -10.53 -14.04
CA SER A 42 -16.73 -10.17 -12.84
C SER A 42 -15.31 -9.67 -13.17
N ILE A 43 -14.80 -8.77 -12.34
CA ILE A 43 -13.44 -8.25 -12.50
C ILE A 43 -12.38 -9.38 -12.52
N TRP A 44 -12.64 -10.48 -11.82
CA TRP A 44 -11.78 -11.65 -11.76
C TRP A 44 -11.72 -12.43 -13.06
N ASN A 45 -12.77 -12.34 -13.87
CA ASN A 45 -12.83 -12.95 -15.21
C ASN A 45 -12.27 -12.02 -16.30
N GLU A 46 -12.45 -10.70 -16.15
CA GLU A 46 -12.02 -9.74 -17.16
C GLU A 46 -10.56 -9.33 -17.02
N LEU A 47 -9.99 -9.29 -15.78
CA LEU A 47 -8.64 -8.81 -15.54
C LEU A 47 -7.71 -9.92 -15.01
N ASN A 48 -6.58 -10.07 -15.69
CA ASN A 48 -5.51 -10.97 -15.27
C ASN A 48 -4.30 -10.18 -14.77
N VAL A 49 -3.71 -10.61 -13.65
CA VAL A 49 -2.43 -10.07 -13.19
C VAL A 49 -1.33 -10.65 -14.07
N ILE A 50 -0.60 -9.78 -14.77
CA ILE A 50 0.49 -10.14 -15.68
C ILE A 50 1.87 -9.88 -15.09
N GLY A 51 1.95 -9.14 -14.00
CA GLY A 51 3.19 -8.87 -13.30
C GLY A 51 2.92 -8.28 -11.92
N VAL A 52 3.78 -8.63 -10.97
CA VAL A 52 3.80 -8.09 -9.61
C VAL A 52 5.22 -7.68 -9.31
N THR A 53 5.41 -6.47 -8.81
CA THR A 53 6.72 -6.01 -8.32
C THR A 53 7.04 -6.62 -6.96
N ASP A 54 8.32 -6.64 -6.60
CA ASP A 54 8.69 -6.92 -5.22
C ASP A 54 8.01 -5.93 -4.28
N GLY A 55 7.65 -6.41 -3.09
CA GLY A 55 7.07 -5.57 -2.05
C GLY A 55 8.07 -4.50 -1.59
N ILE A 56 7.58 -3.28 -1.40
CA ILE A 56 8.34 -2.21 -0.75
C ILE A 56 7.63 -1.81 0.54
N TYR A 57 8.39 -1.42 1.54
CA TYR A 57 7.81 -0.82 2.74
C TYR A 57 7.14 0.51 2.37
N ASN A 58 5.87 0.64 2.76
CA ASN A 58 5.05 1.77 2.36
C ASN A 58 5.44 3.02 3.15
N ASP A 59 5.02 3.10 4.40
CA ASP A 59 5.34 4.24 5.26
C ASP A 59 6.53 3.93 6.15
N THR A 60 7.35 4.93 6.41
CA THR A 60 8.60 4.78 7.18
C THR A 60 8.62 5.69 8.37
N VAL A 61 8.90 5.14 9.56
CA VAL A 61 9.28 5.91 10.74
C VAL A 61 10.79 6.00 10.78
N ALA A 62 11.32 7.22 10.71
CA ALA A 62 12.76 7.45 10.64
C ALA A 62 13.24 8.35 11.79
N ILE A 63 14.47 8.10 12.26
CA ILE A 63 15.17 8.96 13.19
C ILE A 63 16.44 9.52 12.53
N SER A 64 16.66 10.82 12.68
CA SER A 64 17.84 11.47 12.11
C SER A 64 19.11 11.13 12.90
N LYS A 65 20.12 10.63 12.22
CA LYS A 65 21.47 10.44 12.81
C LYS A 65 22.15 11.77 13.21
N ARG A 66 21.62 12.92 12.77
CA ARG A 66 22.12 14.26 13.15
C ARG A 66 21.41 14.78 14.41
N SER A 67 20.42 14.07 14.93
CA SER A 67 19.78 14.46 16.19
C SER A 67 20.79 14.37 17.33
N PRO A 68 20.87 15.37 18.22
CA PRO A 68 21.74 15.30 19.39
C PRO A 68 21.32 14.20 20.38
N TYR A 69 20.12 13.67 20.22
CA TYR A 69 19.59 12.57 21.05
C TYR A 69 19.78 11.19 20.39
N TYR A 70 20.32 11.13 19.17
CA TYR A 70 20.50 9.86 18.48
C TYR A 70 21.55 9.00 19.18
N THR A 71 21.16 7.80 19.54
CA THR A 71 22.05 6.67 19.87
C THR A 71 21.47 5.41 19.23
N ASP A 72 22.30 4.39 19.04
CA ASP A 72 21.80 3.11 18.51
C ASP A 72 20.82 2.44 19.49
N GLU A 73 21.04 2.57 20.78
CA GLU A 73 20.13 2.06 21.81
C GLU A 73 18.76 2.77 21.76
N LEU A 74 18.73 4.08 21.56
CA LEU A 74 17.46 4.81 21.40
C LEU A 74 16.73 4.37 20.13
N LYS A 75 17.44 4.19 19.01
CA LYS A 75 16.86 3.68 17.77
C LYS A 75 16.21 2.31 17.99
N GLU A 76 16.93 1.37 18.60
CA GLU A 76 16.43 0.03 18.86
C GLU A 76 15.24 0.03 19.83
N ALA A 77 15.29 0.86 20.88
CA ALA A 77 14.19 1.02 21.81
C ALA A 77 12.93 1.57 21.13
N LEU A 78 13.06 2.55 20.23
CA LEU A 78 11.95 3.09 19.44
C LEU A 78 11.37 2.05 18.47
N GLN A 79 12.20 1.31 17.75
CA GLN A 79 11.76 0.24 16.86
C GLN A 79 10.91 -0.78 17.63
N GLN A 80 11.43 -1.27 18.78
CA GLN A 80 10.69 -2.24 19.60
C GLN A 80 9.41 -1.63 20.19
N CYS A 81 9.44 -0.36 20.56
CA CYS A 81 8.26 0.35 21.08
C CYS A 81 7.13 0.38 20.05
N PHE A 82 7.39 0.78 18.80
CA PHE A 82 6.38 0.80 17.73
C PHE A 82 5.82 -0.58 17.44
N ILE A 83 6.68 -1.61 17.36
CA ILE A 83 6.26 -3.01 17.17
C ILE A 83 5.36 -3.48 18.32
N ASN A 84 5.73 -3.16 19.56
CA ASN A 84 4.95 -3.58 20.73
C ASN A 84 3.60 -2.85 20.79
N ILE A 85 3.56 -1.55 20.52
CA ILE A 85 2.31 -0.77 20.55
C ILE A 85 1.31 -1.26 19.51
N ILE A 86 1.73 -1.46 18.26
CA ILE A 86 0.82 -1.89 17.18
C ILE A 86 0.22 -3.27 17.44
N ASN A 87 0.87 -4.10 18.25
CA ASN A 87 0.37 -5.42 18.64
C ASN A 87 -0.68 -5.37 19.77
N THR A 88 -0.97 -4.20 20.33
CA THR A 88 -2.06 -4.01 21.30
C THR A 88 -3.35 -3.61 20.58
N GLU A 89 -4.51 -3.94 21.16
CA GLU A 89 -5.81 -3.52 20.60
C GLU A 89 -5.90 -2.00 20.44
N LYS A 90 -5.44 -1.24 21.46
CA LYS A 90 -5.45 0.22 21.42
C LYS A 90 -4.47 0.78 20.38
N GLY A 91 -3.33 0.13 20.20
CA GLY A 91 -2.36 0.47 19.16
C GLY A 91 -2.93 0.27 17.76
N LYS A 92 -3.58 -0.84 17.51
CA LYS A 92 -4.27 -1.11 16.23
C LYS A 92 -5.34 -0.06 15.92
N GLU A 93 -6.13 0.33 16.92
CA GLU A 93 -7.13 1.39 16.78
C GLU A 93 -6.48 2.73 16.37
N ILE A 94 -5.41 3.13 17.06
CA ILE A 94 -4.73 4.40 16.82
C ILE A 94 -4.05 4.41 15.44
N PHE A 95 -3.27 3.38 15.14
CA PHE A 95 -2.53 3.31 13.88
C PHE A 95 -3.38 2.90 12.67
N GLY A 96 -4.58 2.35 12.91
CA GLY A 96 -5.58 2.09 11.88
C GLY A 96 -6.04 3.35 11.14
N VAL A 97 -5.93 4.53 11.76
CA VAL A 97 -6.18 5.83 11.11
C VAL A 97 -5.25 6.04 9.90
N TYR A 98 -4.05 5.47 9.93
CA TYR A 98 -3.07 5.49 8.84
C TYR A 98 -3.10 4.21 7.99
N SER A 99 -4.07 3.32 8.22
CA SER A 99 -4.16 1.99 7.59
C SER A 99 -2.93 1.10 7.88
N HIS A 100 -2.23 1.36 8.99
CA HIS A 100 -1.08 0.55 9.37
C HIS A 100 -1.54 -0.73 10.08
N ALA A 101 -1.21 -1.88 9.50
CA ALA A 101 -1.50 -3.18 10.06
C ALA A 101 -0.39 -3.72 10.98
N GLY A 102 0.82 -3.19 10.86
CA GLY A 102 1.99 -3.62 11.64
C GLY A 102 3.23 -2.80 11.34
N TYR A 103 4.27 -3.03 12.10
CA TYR A 103 5.61 -2.47 11.89
C TYR A 103 6.65 -3.57 11.85
N ALA A 104 7.64 -3.42 10.99
CA ALA A 104 8.82 -4.27 10.91
C ALA A 104 10.10 -3.43 10.98
N ILE A 105 11.19 -4.02 11.45
CA ILE A 105 12.50 -3.41 11.39
C ILE A 105 12.94 -3.39 9.93
N ALA A 106 13.21 -2.20 9.40
CA ALA A 106 13.70 -2.00 8.05
C ALA A 106 15.20 -1.71 8.04
N THR A 107 15.85 -2.16 6.99
CA THR A 107 17.25 -1.86 6.66
C THR A 107 17.33 -1.06 5.38
N ASP A 108 18.48 -0.48 5.09
CA ASP A 108 18.69 0.29 3.86
C ASP A 108 18.48 -0.57 2.60
N ALA A 109 18.86 -1.85 2.65
CA ALA A 109 18.73 -2.78 1.52
C ALA A 109 17.25 -3.09 1.16
N ASP A 110 16.32 -2.97 2.10
CA ASP A 110 14.89 -3.20 1.86
C ASP A 110 14.29 -2.16 0.88
N TYR A 111 15.00 -1.07 0.62
CA TYR A 111 14.61 0.00 -0.30
C TYR A 111 15.33 -0.04 -1.66
N ASP A 112 16.15 -1.05 -1.93
CA ASP A 112 16.91 -1.15 -3.18
C ASP A 112 16.00 -1.32 -4.40
N GLY A 113 14.89 -2.05 -4.26
CA GLY A 113 13.87 -2.16 -5.31
C GLY A 113 13.25 -0.81 -5.67
N ALA A 114 12.90 -0.01 -4.67
CA ALA A 114 12.36 1.34 -4.88
C ALA A 114 13.40 2.28 -5.54
N ARG A 115 14.67 2.18 -5.15
CA ARG A 115 15.78 2.96 -5.76
C ARG A 115 15.98 2.57 -7.22
N ALA A 116 15.95 1.27 -7.54
CA ALA A 116 16.07 0.78 -8.90
C ALA A 116 14.91 1.28 -9.79
N ALA A 117 13.67 1.22 -9.29
CA ALA A 117 12.51 1.74 -9.99
C ALA A 117 12.62 3.25 -10.23
N LEU A 118 13.01 4.03 -9.22
CA LEU A 118 13.19 5.47 -9.33
C LEU A 118 14.27 5.83 -10.37
N LYS A 119 15.37 5.08 -10.39
CA LYS A 119 16.44 5.27 -11.38
C LYS A 119 15.94 5.02 -12.80
N ALA A 120 15.17 3.95 -13.02
CA ALA A 120 14.65 3.58 -14.33
C ALA A 120 13.69 4.62 -14.93
N VAL A 121 12.99 5.42 -14.11
CA VAL A 121 12.10 6.50 -14.59
C VAL A 121 12.80 7.86 -14.69
N SER A 122 14.06 7.96 -14.26
CA SER A 122 14.84 9.20 -14.27
C SER A 122 15.81 9.30 -15.47
N GLU A 123 15.95 8.22 -16.22
CA GLU A 123 16.71 8.11 -17.47
C GLU A 123 15.79 8.29 -18.68
#